data_91c587aa26a6fb72b8c781d6ea640064
#
_entry.id   91c587aa26a6fb72b8c781d6ea640064
#
_cell.length_a   1.000
_cell.length_b   1.000
_cell.length_c   1.000
_cell.angle_alpha   90.00
_cell.angle_beta   90.00
_cell.angle_gamma   90.00
#
_symmetry.space_group_name_H-M   'P 1'
#
loop_
_entity.id
_entity.type
_entity.pdbx_description
1 polymer ?
#
loop_
_entity_poly.entity_id
_entity_poly.type
_entity_poly.pdbx_seq_one_letter_code
_entity_poly.pdbx_strand_id
1 'polypeptide(L)'
;SSISYPIVTGLLKEELGFNGIIVTDALTMKGVSENMTSAEIALAAYKAGVDILLKPGDIIAAIDRLEEAMLSGECDIEDLDERVRKTLRLKARFGMLERNYDPTVDTTNIAERVKKPEHIALIQEMADQSMTLVDNKLGILPIDMSKKIAYVAYNAKRIPMHREYGDI
;
A
#
# COMPACT_ATOMS: atom_id res chain seq x y z
N SER A 1 7.05 -5.73 -9.81
CA SER A 1 7.75 -4.44 -9.67
C SER A 1 8.62 -4.40 -8.41
N SER A 2 8.11 -4.78 -7.23
CA SER A 2 8.80 -4.66 -5.93
C SER A 2 10.12 -5.42 -5.80
N ILE A 3 10.39 -6.40 -6.65
CA ILE A 3 11.63 -7.20 -6.69
C ILE A 3 12.48 -6.91 -7.92
N SER A 4 12.20 -5.82 -8.63
CA SER A 4 12.89 -5.50 -9.89
C SER A 4 13.84 -4.33 -9.69
N TYR A 5 15.15 -4.59 -9.75
CA TYR A 5 16.18 -3.55 -9.68
C TYR A 5 15.99 -2.44 -10.73
N PRO A 6 15.73 -2.74 -12.02
CA PRO A 6 15.52 -1.70 -13.03
C PRO A 6 14.34 -0.76 -12.71
N ILE A 7 13.32 -1.26 -11.99
CA ILE A 7 12.15 -0.43 -11.61
C ILE A 7 12.44 0.33 -10.31
N VAL A 8 12.89 -0.37 -9.26
CA VAL A 8 13.03 0.24 -7.93
C VAL A 8 14.25 1.15 -7.88
N THR A 9 15.38 0.70 -8.35
CA THR A 9 16.61 1.51 -8.36
C THR A 9 16.70 2.33 -9.64
N GLY A 10 16.70 1.70 -10.81
CA GLY A 10 16.92 2.41 -12.07
C GLY A 10 15.90 3.52 -12.33
N LEU A 11 14.61 3.17 -12.37
CA LEU A 11 13.59 4.18 -12.66
C LEU A 11 13.30 5.07 -11.45
N LEU A 12 12.94 4.48 -10.30
CA LEU A 12 12.43 5.28 -9.18
C LEU A 12 13.52 6.12 -8.50
N LYS A 13 14.68 5.53 -8.18
CA LYS A 13 15.76 6.26 -7.48
C LYS A 13 16.60 7.10 -8.43
N GLU A 14 17.08 6.50 -9.53
CA GLU A 14 18.07 7.15 -10.40
C GLU A 14 17.43 8.11 -11.40
N GLU A 15 16.42 7.67 -12.15
CA GLU A 15 15.80 8.50 -13.19
C GLU A 15 14.82 9.54 -12.59
N LEU A 16 13.94 9.12 -11.66
CA LEU A 16 12.95 10.02 -11.02
C LEU A 16 13.50 10.75 -9.79
N GLY A 17 14.70 10.40 -9.30
CA GLY A 17 15.35 11.07 -8.17
C GLY A 17 14.66 10.86 -6.82
N PHE A 18 13.93 9.77 -6.63
CA PHE A 18 13.21 9.53 -5.37
C PHE A 18 14.16 9.17 -4.23
N ASN A 19 14.20 10.00 -3.21
CA ASN A 19 15.10 9.88 -2.06
C ASN A 19 14.39 9.47 -0.75
N GLY A 20 13.08 9.21 -0.81
CA GLY A 20 12.28 8.77 0.34
C GLY A 20 12.48 7.30 0.68
N ILE A 21 11.84 6.83 1.75
CA ILE A 21 11.82 5.40 2.10
C ILE A 21 10.94 4.63 1.12
N ILE A 22 11.46 3.51 0.64
CA ILE A 22 10.75 2.60 -0.27
C ILE A 22 10.29 1.39 0.54
N VAL A 23 8.98 1.17 0.56
CA VAL A 23 8.33 0.03 1.21
C VAL A 23 7.68 -0.83 0.15
N THR A 24 7.82 -2.16 0.24
CA THR A 24 7.08 -3.05 -0.66
C THR A 24 5.59 -3.06 -0.33
N ASP A 25 4.76 -3.48 -1.26
CA ASP A 25 3.46 -4.06 -0.91
C ASP A 25 3.66 -5.43 -0.23
N ALA A 26 2.59 -6.04 0.26
CA ALA A 26 2.68 -7.35 0.94
C ALA A 26 3.33 -8.39 0.02
N LEU A 27 4.49 -8.90 0.44
CA LEU A 27 5.26 -9.89 -0.33
C LEU A 27 4.61 -11.28 -0.37
N THR A 28 3.51 -11.48 0.36
CA THR A 28 2.64 -12.67 0.29
C THR A 28 1.68 -12.66 -0.91
N MET A 29 1.62 -11.57 -1.68
CA MET A 29 0.74 -11.49 -2.85
C MET A 29 1.18 -12.45 -3.94
N LYS A 30 0.22 -13.20 -4.53
CA LYS A 30 0.47 -14.24 -5.54
C LYS A 30 1.36 -13.81 -6.70
N GLY A 31 1.25 -12.59 -7.17
CA GLY A 31 2.10 -12.06 -8.25
C GLY A 31 3.60 -12.02 -7.95
N VAL A 32 3.99 -12.20 -6.68
CA VAL A 32 5.39 -12.29 -6.24
C VAL A 32 5.70 -13.68 -5.69
N SER A 33 4.76 -14.27 -4.88
CA SER A 33 4.99 -15.49 -4.10
C SER A 33 4.72 -16.79 -4.87
N GLU A 34 4.21 -16.75 -6.09
CA GLU A 34 3.78 -17.94 -6.81
C GLU A 34 4.93 -18.89 -7.18
N ASN A 35 6.13 -18.34 -7.42
CA ASN A 35 7.29 -19.10 -7.89
C ASN A 35 8.55 -18.90 -7.03
N MET A 36 8.46 -18.27 -5.89
CA MET A 36 9.60 -17.94 -5.04
C MET A 36 9.26 -18.14 -3.55
N THR A 37 10.21 -18.61 -2.79
CA THR A 37 10.11 -18.69 -1.32
C THR A 37 10.17 -17.31 -0.68
N SER A 38 9.69 -17.19 0.57
CA SER A 38 9.78 -15.94 1.34
C SER A 38 11.22 -15.43 1.47
N ALA A 39 12.18 -16.33 1.62
CA ALA A 39 13.61 -16.04 1.68
C ALA A 39 14.14 -15.42 0.38
N GLU A 40 13.81 -16.03 -0.75
CA GLU A 40 14.21 -15.56 -2.08
C GLU A 40 13.59 -14.21 -2.43
N ILE A 41 12.30 -14.02 -2.09
CA ILE A 41 11.57 -12.77 -2.32
C ILE A 41 12.19 -11.64 -1.49
N ALA A 42 12.51 -11.91 -0.21
CA ALA A 42 13.12 -10.92 0.68
C ALA A 42 14.48 -10.45 0.13
N LEU A 43 15.32 -11.39 -0.27
CA LEU A 43 16.61 -11.07 -0.87
C LEU A 43 16.47 -10.31 -2.20
N ALA A 44 15.55 -10.73 -3.06
CA ALA A 44 15.31 -10.06 -4.33
C ALA A 44 14.81 -8.62 -4.15
N ALA A 45 13.88 -8.38 -3.20
CA ALA A 45 13.39 -7.05 -2.87
C ALA A 45 14.49 -6.17 -2.26
N TYR A 46 15.32 -6.75 -1.36
CA TYR A 46 16.48 -6.06 -0.83
C TYR A 46 17.44 -5.64 -1.95
N LYS A 47 17.85 -6.57 -2.82
CA LYS A 47 18.73 -6.29 -3.96
C LYS A 47 18.12 -5.31 -4.97
N ALA A 48 16.80 -5.28 -5.09
CA ALA A 48 16.13 -4.28 -5.92
C ALA A 48 16.23 -2.86 -5.36
N GLY A 49 16.62 -2.69 -4.09
CA GLY A 49 16.82 -1.38 -3.46
C GLY A 49 15.67 -0.92 -2.57
N VAL A 50 14.82 -1.83 -2.11
CA VAL A 50 13.75 -1.54 -1.15
C VAL A 50 14.32 -1.36 0.25
N ASP A 51 13.81 -0.39 1.02
CA ASP A 51 14.25 -0.11 2.39
C ASP A 51 13.49 -0.94 3.44
N ILE A 52 12.20 -1.19 3.23
CA ILE A 52 11.32 -1.92 4.18
C ILE A 52 10.54 -3.01 3.44
N LEU A 53 10.62 -4.23 3.94
CA LEU A 53 9.93 -5.40 3.43
C LEU A 53 8.62 -5.61 4.20
N LEU A 54 7.47 -5.49 3.52
CA LEU A 54 6.16 -5.65 4.15
C LEU A 54 5.67 -7.09 3.99
N LYS A 55 5.34 -7.75 5.11
CA LYS A 55 4.75 -9.10 5.14
C LYS A 55 5.49 -10.09 4.21
N PRO A 56 6.73 -10.46 4.50
CA PRO A 56 7.50 -11.39 3.65
C PRO A 56 6.97 -12.84 3.64
N GLY A 57 5.91 -13.15 4.40
CA GLY A 57 5.36 -14.49 4.55
C GLY A 57 6.01 -15.18 5.73
N ASP A 58 7.10 -15.91 5.52
CA ASP A 58 7.96 -16.44 6.57
C ASP A 58 9.03 -15.42 6.95
N ILE A 59 8.81 -14.73 8.08
CA ILE A 59 9.67 -13.65 8.54
C ILE A 59 11.04 -14.20 8.97
N ILE A 60 11.08 -15.37 9.60
CA ILE A 60 12.34 -15.98 10.09
C ILE A 60 13.20 -16.36 8.90
N ALA A 61 12.65 -17.10 7.93
CA ALA A 61 13.39 -17.47 6.73
C ALA A 61 13.88 -16.25 5.93
N ALA A 62 13.12 -15.14 5.92
CA ALA A 62 13.53 -13.90 5.27
C ALA A 62 14.71 -13.25 5.99
N ILE A 63 14.71 -13.21 7.34
CA ILE A 63 15.80 -12.68 8.15
C ILE A 63 17.05 -13.53 7.98
N ASP A 64 16.95 -14.85 8.16
CA ASP A 64 18.07 -15.78 8.05
C ASP A 64 18.76 -15.68 6.67
N ARG A 65 17.96 -15.55 5.61
CA ARG A 65 18.50 -15.41 4.25
C ARG A 65 19.23 -14.08 4.03
N LEU A 66 18.72 -12.99 4.59
CA LEU A 66 19.38 -11.69 4.51
C LEU A 66 20.66 -11.68 5.35
N GLU A 67 20.64 -12.26 6.53
CA GLU A 67 21.84 -12.42 7.38
C GLU A 67 22.92 -13.22 6.66
N GLU A 68 22.57 -14.38 6.07
CA GLU A 68 23.47 -15.18 5.24
C GLU A 68 24.08 -14.36 4.10
N ALA A 69 23.25 -13.56 3.41
CA ALA A 69 23.71 -12.72 2.31
C ALA A 69 24.72 -11.64 2.75
N MET A 70 24.55 -11.09 3.98
CA MET A 70 25.51 -10.13 4.55
C MET A 70 26.80 -10.83 4.96
N LEU A 71 26.70 -11.97 5.66
CA LEU A 71 27.86 -12.71 6.16
C LEU A 71 28.72 -13.31 5.03
N SER A 72 28.09 -13.71 3.93
CA SER A 72 28.80 -14.24 2.74
C SER A 72 29.36 -13.16 1.83
N GLY A 73 29.04 -11.89 2.04
CA GLY A 73 29.42 -10.80 1.15
C GLY A 73 28.58 -10.75 -0.15
N GLU A 74 27.46 -11.48 -0.23
CA GLU A 74 26.50 -11.39 -1.33
C GLU A 74 25.78 -10.03 -1.36
N CYS A 75 25.59 -9.43 -0.18
CA CYS A 75 25.09 -8.08 0.02
C CYS A 75 26.05 -7.29 0.91
N ASP A 76 26.09 -5.96 0.70
CA ASP A 76 26.97 -5.07 1.46
C ASP A 76 26.32 -4.66 2.78
N ILE A 77 27.03 -4.83 3.88
CA ILE A 77 26.60 -4.43 5.22
C ILE A 77 26.46 -2.88 5.33
N GLU A 78 27.27 -2.14 4.60
CA GLU A 78 27.19 -0.67 4.58
C GLU A 78 25.87 -0.19 3.95
N ASP A 79 25.37 -0.89 2.92
CA ASP A 79 24.05 -0.61 2.32
C ASP A 79 22.91 -0.89 3.32
N LEU A 80 22.99 -1.95 4.11
CA LEU A 80 22.04 -2.22 5.18
C LEU A 80 22.06 -1.09 6.23
N ASP A 81 23.24 -0.66 6.65
CA ASP A 81 23.39 0.42 7.62
C ASP A 81 22.78 1.74 7.11
N GLU A 82 22.95 2.07 5.84
CA GLU A 82 22.32 3.26 5.25
C GLU A 82 20.79 3.18 5.23
N ARG A 83 20.21 2.02 4.95
CA ARG A 83 18.74 1.81 5.00
C ARG A 83 18.21 1.93 6.42
N VAL A 84 18.94 1.37 7.40
CA VAL A 84 18.61 1.51 8.83
C VAL A 84 18.70 2.98 9.26
N ARG A 85 19.79 3.69 8.90
CA ARG A 85 19.91 5.13 9.19
C ARG A 85 18.80 5.95 8.57
N LYS A 86 18.41 5.65 7.34
CA LYS A 86 17.30 6.32 6.64
C LYS A 86 15.98 6.14 7.41
N THR A 87 15.70 4.92 7.87
CA THR A 87 14.52 4.61 8.69
C THR A 87 14.57 5.32 10.05
N LEU A 88 15.72 5.32 10.71
CA LEU A 88 15.90 6.01 12.00
C LEU A 88 15.79 7.53 11.87
N ARG A 89 16.32 8.13 10.80
CA ARG A 89 16.15 9.56 10.49
C ARG A 89 14.67 9.93 10.34
N LEU A 90 13.87 9.07 9.67
CA LEU A 90 12.44 9.29 9.56
C LEU A 90 11.75 9.25 10.94
N LYS A 91 12.06 8.24 11.75
CA LYS A 91 11.54 8.13 13.13
C LYS A 91 11.93 9.33 13.98
N ALA A 92 13.18 9.77 13.90
CA ALA A 92 13.64 10.97 14.61
C ALA A 92 12.88 12.23 14.17
N ARG A 93 12.65 12.40 12.87
CA ARG A 93 11.89 13.53 12.32
C ARG A 93 10.46 13.63 12.88
N PHE A 94 9.85 12.51 13.22
CA PHE A 94 8.53 12.44 13.84
C PHE A 94 8.59 12.41 15.38
N GLY A 95 9.74 12.65 15.99
CA GLY A 95 9.91 12.61 17.43
C GLY A 95 9.81 11.23 18.06
N MET A 96 9.73 10.17 17.25
CA MET A 96 9.50 8.79 17.73
C MET A 96 10.66 8.21 18.52
N LEU A 97 11.83 8.86 18.51
CA LEU A 97 13.02 8.46 19.28
C LEU A 97 13.17 9.29 20.57
N GLU A 98 12.28 10.23 20.81
CA GLU A 98 12.25 11.01 22.04
C GLU A 98 11.85 10.12 23.24
N ARG A 99 12.49 10.35 24.40
CA ARG A 99 12.24 9.55 25.61
C ARG A 99 10.78 9.58 26.08
N ASN A 100 10.09 10.68 25.80
CA ASN A 100 8.70 10.96 26.20
C ASN A 100 7.77 10.99 24.99
N TYR A 101 8.12 10.30 23.90
CA TYR A 101 7.25 10.19 22.73
C TYR A 101 5.90 9.60 23.11
N ASP A 102 4.85 10.36 22.83
CA ASP A 102 3.46 9.91 22.99
C ASP A 102 2.89 9.56 21.61
N PRO A 103 2.59 8.28 21.34
CA PRO A 103 1.99 7.85 20.08
C PRO A 103 0.50 8.20 19.99
N THR A 104 -0.09 8.77 21.04
CA THR A 104 -1.52 9.11 21.07
C THR A 104 -1.84 10.18 20.04
N VAL A 105 -2.77 9.88 19.18
CA VAL A 105 -3.27 10.85 18.18
C VAL A 105 -4.33 11.72 18.82
N ASP A 106 -4.17 13.05 18.74
CA ASP A 106 -5.21 13.98 19.15
C ASP A 106 -6.42 13.86 18.21
N THR A 107 -7.50 13.33 18.76
CA THR A 107 -8.78 13.15 18.07
C THR A 107 -9.75 14.31 18.28
N THR A 108 -9.33 15.36 19.01
CA THR A 108 -10.12 16.57 19.17
C THR A 108 -10.44 17.16 17.80
N ASN A 109 -11.70 17.47 17.56
CA ASN A 109 -12.17 18.02 16.29
C ASN A 109 -11.89 17.13 15.06
N ILE A 110 -11.83 15.79 15.23
CA ILE A 110 -11.58 14.88 14.12
C ILE A 110 -12.63 15.03 13.02
N ALA A 111 -13.89 15.29 13.38
CA ALA A 111 -14.98 15.51 12.43
C ALA A 111 -14.79 16.78 11.56
N GLU A 112 -14.04 17.76 12.06
CA GLU A 112 -13.71 18.98 11.31
C GLU A 112 -12.49 18.79 10.38
N ARG A 113 -11.71 17.73 10.59
CA ARG A 113 -10.47 17.44 9.86
C ARG A 113 -10.62 16.32 8.85
N VAL A 114 -11.48 15.34 9.14
CA VAL A 114 -11.70 14.13 8.35
C VAL A 114 -13.15 14.10 7.86
N LYS A 115 -13.38 13.62 6.66
CA LYS A 115 -14.72 13.54 6.03
C LYS A 115 -15.46 14.88 5.97
N LYS A 116 -14.75 15.94 5.71
CA LYS A 116 -15.38 17.26 5.52
C LYS A 116 -16.38 17.24 4.37
N PRO A 117 -17.41 18.11 4.38
CA PRO A 117 -18.38 18.19 3.29
C PRO A 117 -17.75 18.33 1.90
N GLU A 118 -16.69 19.14 1.79
CA GLU A 118 -15.95 19.29 0.54
C GLU A 118 -15.24 18.00 0.09
N HIS A 119 -14.75 17.18 1.02
CA HIS A 119 -14.16 15.87 0.68
C HIS A 119 -15.22 14.89 0.18
N ILE A 120 -16.41 14.89 0.81
CA ILE A 120 -17.53 14.03 0.37
C ILE A 120 -18.01 14.46 -1.01
N ALA A 121 -18.15 15.76 -1.26
CA ALA A 121 -18.53 16.28 -2.58
C ALA A 121 -17.51 15.88 -3.66
N LEU A 122 -16.21 15.99 -3.35
CA LEU A 122 -15.15 15.59 -4.29
C LEU A 122 -15.17 14.08 -4.58
N ILE A 123 -15.39 13.25 -3.56
CA ILE A 123 -15.51 11.79 -3.73
C ILE A 123 -16.70 11.47 -4.64
N GLN A 124 -17.83 12.13 -4.44
CA GLN A 124 -19.00 11.94 -5.29
C GLN A 124 -18.72 12.37 -6.74
N GLU A 125 -18.12 13.52 -6.93
CA GLU A 125 -17.73 14.00 -8.27
C GLU A 125 -16.76 13.03 -8.96
N MET A 126 -15.74 12.54 -8.24
CA MET A 126 -14.81 11.53 -8.78
C MET A 126 -15.52 10.22 -9.14
N ALA A 127 -16.47 9.78 -8.32
CA ALA A 127 -17.27 8.58 -8.62
C ALA A 127 -18.11 8.79 -9.88
N ASP A 128 -18.80 9.90 -9.99
CA ASP A 128 -19.64 10.22 -11.16
C ASP A 128 -18.81 10.31 -12.44
N GLN A 129 -17.66 10.97 -12.40
CA GLN A 129 -16.76 11.10 -13.55
C GLN A 129 -16.04 9.80 -13.93
N SER A 130 -15.88 8.87 -13.00
CA SER A 130 -15.24 7.58 -13.26
C SER A 130 -16.15 6.56 -13.95
N MET A 131 -17.47 6.80 -13.96
CA MET A 131 -18.44 5.90 -14.57
C MET A 131 -18.37 5.96 -16.08
N THR A 132 -18.08 4.83 -16.71
CA THR A 132 -18.03 4.72 -18.17
C THR A 132 -19.13 3.78 -18.65
N LEU A 133 -20.06 4.32 -19.43
CA LEU A 133 -21.10 3.52 -20.06
C LEU A 133 -20.53 2.81 -21.30
N VAL A 134 -20.24 1.51 -21.15
CA VAL A 134 -19.69 0.68 -22.24
C VAL A 134 -20.78 0.25 -23.22
N ASP A 135 -21.97 -0.09 -22.72
CA ASP A 135 -23.09 -0.56 -23.53
C ASP A 135 -24.45 -0.32 -22.82
N ASN A 136 -25.45 0.09 -23.59
CA ASN A 136 -26.84 0.22 -23.14
C ASN A 136 -27.83 -0.15 -24.27
N LYS A 137 -27.54 -1.27 -24.98
CA LYS A 137 -28.33 -1.69 -26.15
C LYS A 137 -29.82 -1.85 -25.89
N LEU A 138 -30.19 -2.20 -24.67
CA LEU A 138 -31.60 -2.36 -24.27
C LEU A 138 -32.23 -1.06 -23.74
N GLY A 139 -31.49 0.04 -23.66
CA GLY A 139 -31.98 1.32 -23.16
C GLY A 139 -32.48 1.27 -21.71
N ILE A 140 -31.87 0.41 -20.87
CA ILE A 140 -32.31 0.21 -19.47
C ILE A 140 -31.81 1.37 -18.58
N LEU A 141 -30.71 1.99 -18.96
CA LEU A 141 -30.14 3.11 -18.21
C LEU A 141 -30.62 4.45 -18.77
N PRO A 142 -30.96 5.41 -17.90
CA PRO A 142 -30.99 5.35 -16.44
C PRO A 142 -32.11 4.41 -15.92
N ILE A 143 -31.84 3.76 -14.79
CA ILE A 143 -32.82 2.83 -14.20
C ILE A 143 -34.05 3.61 -13.73
N ASP A 144 -35.25 3.15 -14.12
CA ASP A 144 -36.51 3.70 -13.63
C ASP A 144 -36.78 3.22 -12.20
N MET A 145 -36.51 4.08 -11.23
CA MET A 145 -36.67 3.79 -9.81
C MET A 145 -38.12 3.59 -9.36
N SER A 146 -39.12 3.86 -10.21
CA SER A 146 -40.54 3.54 -9.92
C SER A 146 -40.84 2.07 -10.10
N LYS A 147 -40.00 1.32 -10.77
CA LYS A 147 -40.16 -0.10 -11.02
C LYS A 147 -39.56 -0.97 -9.90
N LYS A 148 -40.04 -2.20 -9.81
CA LYS A 148 -39.43 -3.20 -8.92
C LYS A 148 -38.08 -3.63 -9.52
N ILE A 149 -37.01 -3.42 -8.78
CA ILE A 149 -35.64 -3.76 -9.18
C ILE A 149 -35.19 -4.98 -8.37
N ALA A 150 -34.72 -6.03 -9.06
CA ALA A 150 -34.03 -7.14 -8.44
C ALA A 150 -32.53 -6.95 -8.56
N TYR A 151 -31.85 -6.92 -7.42
CA TYR A 151 -30.39 -6.84 -7.37
C TYR A 151 -29.80 -8.24 -7.10
N VAL A 152 -29.04 -8.76 -8.05
CA VAL A 152 -28.38 -10.07 -7.95
C VAL A 152 -26.87 -9.88 -7.93
N ALA A 153 -26.22 -10.24 -6.83
CA ALA A 153 -24.77 -10.17 -6.69
C ALA A 153 -24.22 -11.41 -5.98
N TYR A 154 -23.01 -11.81 -6.34
CA TYR A 154 -22.30 -12.93 -5.72
C TYR A 154 -22.14 -12.77 -4.20
N ASN A 155 -22.07 -11.57 -3.69
CA ASN A 155 -21.93 -11.27 -2.27
C ASN A 155 -22.84 -10.11 -1.83
N ALA A 156 -24.13 -10.25 -2.11
CA ALA A 156 -25.15 -9.22 -1.85
C ALA A 156 -25.15 -8.70 -0.39
N LYS A 157 -24.77 -9.54 0.58
CA LYS A 157 -24.66 -9.13 1.99
C LYS A 157 -23.54 -8.11 2.27
N ARG A 158 -22.57 -7.99 1.39
CA ARG A 158 -21.44 -7.04 1.51
C ARG A 158 -21.62 -5.78 0.69
N ILE A 159 -22.67 -5.70 -0.12
CA ILE A 159 -22.96 -4.51 -0.91
C ILE A 159 -24.02 -3.72 -0.16
N PRO A 160 -23.68 -2.59 0.44
CA PRO A 160 -24.65 -1.75 1.15
C PRO A 160 -25.54 -1.07 0.11
N MET A 161 -26.78 -1.56 -0.04
CA MET A 161 -27.78 -0.97 -0.95
C MET A 161 -28.29 0.39 -0.46
N HIS A 162 -28.08 0.74 0.80
CA HIS A 162 -28.57 1.98 1.44
C HIS A 162 -27.69 2.47 2.59
N ARG A 163 -26.36 2.27 2.54
CA ARG A 163 -25.53 2.97 3.50
C ARG A 163 -25.18 4.32 2.92
N GLU A 164 -25.69 5.36 3.55
CA GLU A 164 -25.11 6.67 3.39
C GLU A 164 -23.60 6.56 3.64
N TYR A 165 -22.80 7.27 2.85
CA TYR A 165 -21.35 7.34 3.02
C TYR A 165 -21.03 7.94 4.39
N GLY A 166 -21.15 7.14 5.45
CA GLY A 166 -21.00 7.62 6.82
C GLY A 166 -20.78 6.52 7.85
N ASP A 167 -21.15 5.29 7.53
CA ASP A 167 -21.11 4.16 8.47
C ASP A 167 -19.93 3.19 8.21
N ILE A 168 -18.75 3.72 7.92
CA ILE A 168 -17.51 2.93 7.95
C ILE A 168 -16.73 3.28 9.20
#